data_a2222fdaaab8dbc29be405af2acff482
#
_entry.id   a2222fdaaab8dbc29be405af2acff482
#
_cell.length_a   1.000
_cell.length_b   1.000
_cell.length_c   1.000
_cell.angle_alpha   90.00
_cell.angle_beta   90.00
_cell.angle_gamma   90.00
#
_symmetry.space_group_name_H-M   'P 1'
#
loop_
_entity.id
_entity.type
_entity.pdbx_description
1 polymer ?
#
loop_
_entity_poly.entity_id
_entity_poly.type
_entity_poly.pdbx_seq_one_letter_code
_entity_poly.pdbx_strand_id
1 'polypeptide(L)'
;FTSGSTGRPKGAMVHRRGMNNHLLAKLDDLQLTPGDRVVMNAPLTFDISVWQMLAPLITGGRVHLVTRDVARDPAVLFAAVAEHEVTVMETVPSFVRAALDLWDAGTPAPELPSLRWFIVNGEVLPPELCERWYDRHPDAALVNAYGLTECSDDNTHALITRDVQAQLEQGRLPVGRPLRNNRLYILDPSLAPVPPGVPGELFIAGTGVGPGYLNDPRRSSERYVPDPFATEPGARMYRTGDLARLRADGQLDFLGRQDHQVKIRGNRIELGEVETALRAAPGVGDAVVAVDRDGAGQQRLIGYVTGTATPDEIRAALSQTLPNYMVPSLLLPLPALPLTTNGKVDRKALPDPASLTRSAGRAPSGPGEQKVCDLFAAVLGLSEAGPDDDFFAHGGHSLLATRLTGRLRTELGAELTIRDLFETPTPAGIAARLASARPAPARPALRARARN
;
A
#
# COMPACT_ATOMS: atom_id res chain seq x y z
N PHE A 1 -3.93 9.52 12.75
CA PHE A 1 -4.61 10.41 11.79
C PHE A 1 -4.91 9.66 10.53
N THR A 2 -6.09 9.90 9.92
CA THR A 2 -6.49 9.30 8.64
C THR A 2 -6.88 10.40 7.66
N SER A 3 -6.86 10.10 6.35
CA SER A 3 -7.29 11.02 5.31
C SER A 3 -8.75 11.45 5.50
N GLY A 4 -9.09 12.68 5.11
CA GLY A 4 -10.41 13.28 5.30
C GLY A 4 -11.04 13.77 4.01
N SER A 5 -12.30 13.42 3.74
CA SER A 5 -13.05 13.85 2.54
C SER A 5 -13.19 15.37 2.38
N THR A 6 -12.84 16.16 3.39
CA THR A 6 -12.89 17.64 3.38
C THR A 6 -11.53 18.31 3.18
N GLY A 7 -10.48 17.54 2.79
CA GLY A 7 -9.14 18.08 2.55
C GLY A 7 -8.29 18.30 3.80
N ARG A 8 -8.75 17.86 4.99
CA ARG A 8 -7.97 17.90 6.23
C ARG A 8 -7.90 16.52 6.87
N PRO A 9 -6.72 16.06 7.37
CA PRO A 9 -6.60 14.82 8.09
C PRO A 9 -7.54 14.75 9.30
N LYS A 10 -8.14 13.57 9.52
CA LYS A 10 -9.03 13.31 10.66
C LYS A 10 -8.21 12.71 11.82
N GLY A 11 -8.42 13.22 13.02
CA GLY A 11 -7.90 12.60 14.24
C GLY A 11 -8.85 11.51 14.71
N ALA A 12 -8.67 10.27 14.27
CA ALA A 12 -9.41 9.14 14.85
C ALA A 12 -8.94 8.92 16.29
N MET A 13 -9.85 9.04 17.24
CA MET A 13 -9.53 8.82 18.65
C MET A 13 -9.59 7.32 18.95
N VAL A 14 -8.55 6.83 19.60
CA VAL A 14 -8.46 5.46 20.10
C VAL A 14 -8.38 5.50 21.63
N HIS A 15 -9.17 4.69 22.33
CA HIS A 15 -9.08 4.61 23.77
C HIS A 15 -8.16 3.44 24.20
N ARG A 16 -7.55 3.60 25.39
CA ARG A 16 -6.62 2.61 25.92
C ARG A 16 -7.20 1.19 25.99
N ARG A 17 -8.51 1.06 26.28
CA ARG A 17 -9.18 -0.24 26.33
C ARG A 17 -9.16 -0.95 24.98
N GLY A 18 -9.43 -0.22 23.87
CA GLY A 18 -9.40 -0.77 22.52
C GLY A 18 -7.99 -1.18 22.10
N MET A 19 -7.00 -0.31 22.33
CA MET A 19 -5.61 -0.64 22.01
C MET A 19 -5.10 -1.82 22.84
N ASN A 20 -5.39 -1.88 24.15
CA ASN A 20 -5.02 -3.04 24.97
C ASN A 20 -5.66 -4.33 24.45
N ASN A 21 -6.94 -4.27 24.02
CA ASN A 21 -7.60 -5.43 23.43
C ASN A 21 -6.89 -5.90 22.17
N HIS A 22 -6.50 -4.97 21.30
CA HIS A 22 -5.75 -5.29 20.07
C HIS A 22 -4.36 -5.90 20.40
N LEU A 23 -3.60 -5.29 21.33
CA LEU A 23 -2.30 -5.83 21.75
C LEU A 23 -2.43 -7.27 22.27
N LEU A 24 -3.40 -7.53 23.15
CA LEU A 24 -3.63 -8.85 23.72
C LEU A 24 -4.10 -9.86 22.64
N ALA A 25 -4.91 -9.42 21.67
CA ALA A 25 -5.29 -10.26 20.54
C ALA A 25 -4.07 -10.64 19.68
N LYS A 26 -3.16 -9.69 19.41
CA LYS A 26 -1.90 -9.99 18.71
C LYS A 26 -1.05 -11.01 19.48
N LEU A 27 -0.97 -10.87 20.81
CA LEU A 27 -0.23 -11.84 21.64
C LEU A 27 -0.82 -13.26 21.52
N ASP A 28 -2.14 -13.36 21.61
CA ASP A 28 -2.85 -14.63 21.58
C ASP A 28 -2.79 -15.27 20.17
N ASP A 29 -3.12 -14.51 19.11
CA ASP A 29 -3.21 -15.03 17.76
C ASP A 29 -1.85 -15.40 17.17
N LEU A 30 -0.81 -14.59 17.45
CA LEU A 30 0.56 -14.84 17.01
C LEU A 30 1.38 -15.67 18.00
N GLN A 31 0.78 -16.01 19.17
CA GLN A 31 1.43 -16.75 20.26
C GLN A 31 2.84 -16.19 20.55
N LEU A 32 2.86 -14.87 20.85
CA LEU A 32 4.11 -14.18 21.13
C LEU A 32 4.71 -14.62 22.47
N THR A 33 6.01 -14.83 22.46
CA THR A 33 6.82 -15.31 23.57
C THR A 33 8.00 -14.37 23.86
N PRO A 34 8.71 -14.54 24.98
CA PRO A 34 9.95 -13.79 25.24
C PRO A 34 11.06 -13.99 24.21
N GLY A 35 10.97 -15.08 23.41
CA GLY A 35 11.91 -15.36 22.32
C GLY A 35 11.65 -14.56 21.05
N ASP A 36 10.49 -13.92 20.92
CA ASP A 36 10.11 -13.26 19.70
C ASP A 36 10.79 -11.90 19.50
N ARG A 37 11.08 -11.62 18.24
CA ARG A 37 11.68 -10.37 17.75
C ARG A 37 10.77 -9.79 16.68
N VAL A 38 10.11 -8.68 17.01
CA VAL A 38 9.22 -7.97 16.08
C VAL A 38 9.99 -6.84 15.41
N VAL A 39 9.98 -6.76 14.08
CA VAL A 39 10.55 -5.59 13.41
C VAL A 39 9.55 -4.43 13.45
N MET A 40 10.03 -3.26 13.84
CA MET A 40 9.28 -2.01 13.80
C MET A 40 9.66 -1.25 12.51
N ASN A 41 8.91 -1.52 11.46
CA ASN A 41 9.08 -0.94 10.12
C ASN A 41 7.98 0.07 9.75
N ALA A 42 6.88 0.09 10.50
CA ALA A 42 5.82 1.08 10.29
C ALA A 42 6.22 2.47 10.85
N PRO A 43 5.95 3.57 10.13
CA PRO A 43 6.15 4.92 10.67
C PRO A 43 5.28 5.15 11.92
N LEU A 44 5.78 5.95 12.88
CA LEU A 44 5.05 6.30 14.12
C LEU A 44 3.71 7.02 13.88
N THR A 45 3.48 7.49 12.67
CA THR A 45 2.20 8.12 12.26
C THR A 45 1.10 7.10 11.93
N PHE A 46 1.45 5.82 11.85
CA PHE A 46 0.52 4.71 11.61
C PHE A 46 0.26 3.94 12.89
N ASP A 47 -0.98 3.51 13.11
CA ASP A 47 -1.43 2.72 14.26
C ASP A 47 -0.71 1.38 14.40
N ILE A 48 -0.38 0.71 13.30
CA ILE A 48 0.44 -0.52 13.25
C ILE A 48 1.72 -0.37 14.08
N SER A 49 2.38 0.80 14.09
CA SER A 49 3.60 1.04 14.85
C SER A 49 3.43 0.82 16.37
N VAL A 50 2.22 1.01 16.88
CA VAL A 50 1.93 0.88 18.31
C VAL A 50 2.04 -0.58 18.75
N TRP A 51 1.45 -1.51 17.99
CA TRP A 51 1.56 -2.92 18.35
C TRP A 51 2.97 -3.47 18.06
N GLN A 52 3.61 -3.07 16.95
CA GLN A 52 4.99 -3.48 16.65
C GLN A 52 5.96 -3.10 17.76
N MET A 53 5.72 -1.97 18.44
CA MET A 53 6.52 -1.51 19.55
C MET A 53 6.12 -2.17 20.87
N LEU A 54 4.82 -2.24 21.20
CA LEU A 54 4.38 -2.58 22.54
C LEU A 54 4.11 -4.07 22.75
N ALA A 55 3.57 -4.80 21.75
CA ALA A 55 3.21 -6.19 21.93
C ALA A 55 4.39 -7.10 22.32
N PRO A 56 5.56 -7.05 21.66
CA PRO A 56 6.70 -7.87 22.08
C PRO A 56 7.19 -7.52 23.50
N LEU A 57 7.13 -6.24 23.90
CA LEU A 57 7.58 -5.82 25.23
C LEU A 57 6.68 -6.36 26.35
N ILE A 58 5.38 -6.55 26.10
CA ILE A 58 4.45 -7.14 27.07
C ILE A 58 4.85 -8.59 27.40
N THR A 59 5.36 -9.33 26.43
CA THR A 59 5.80 -10.72 26.61
C THR A 59 7.26 -10.86 27.06
N GLY A 60 8.01 -9.76 27.14
CA GLY A 60 9.46 -9.79 27.38
C GLY A 60 10.28 -10.11 26.13
N GLY A 61 9.67 -10.04 24.95
CA GLY A 61 10.33 -10.15 23.65
C GLY A 61 11.13 -8.89 23.29
N ARG A 62 11.50 -8.78 22.02
CA ARG A 62 12.37 -7.70 21.51
C ARG A 62 11.73 -6.95 20.37
N VAL A 63 12.01 -5.63 20.29
CA VAL A 63 11.68 -4.77 19.15
C VAL A 63 12.97 -4.50 18.38
N HIS A 64 12.98 -4.83 17.10
CA HIS A 64 14.07 -4.47 16.21
C HIS A 64 13.68 -3.19 15.44
N LEU A 65 14.31 -2.07 15.77
CA LEU A 65 14.05 -0.79 15.12
C LEU A 65 14.84 -0.68 13.83
N VAL A 66 14.18 -0.32 12.75
CA VAL A 66 14.83 -0.03 11.46
C VAL A 66 14.69 1.45 11.11
N THR A 67 15.68 1.97 10.37
CA THR A 67 15.58 3.34 9.86
C THR A 67 14.53 3.45 8.76
N ARG A 68 14.10 4.68 8.47
CA ARG A 68 13.12 4.95 7.42
C ARG A 68 13.59 4.45 6.04
N ASP A 69 14.88 4.53 5.76
CA ASP A 69 15.44 4.11 4.48
C ASP A 69 15.42 2.59 4.35
N VAL A 70 15.78 1.87 5.42
CA VAL A 70 15.66 0.41 5.50
C VAL A 70 14.20 -0.04 5.34
N ALA A 71 13.27 0.60 6.06
CA ALA A 71 11.84 0.25 6.00
C ALA A 71 11.19 0.45 4.62
N ARG A 72 11.79 1.27 3.75
CA ARG A 72 11.26 1.59 2.41
C ARG A 72 11.82 0.74 1.28
N ASP A 73 12.95 0.11 1.50
CA ASP A 73 13.61 -0.74 0.51
C ASP A 73 13.34 -2.21 0.81
N PRO A 74 12.57 -2.92 -0.05
CA PRO A 74 12.24 -4.32 0.19
C PRO A 74 13.45 -5.22 0.34
N ALA A 75 14.48 -5.05 -0.49
CA ALA A 75 15.67 -5.91 -0.45
C ALA A 75 16.45 -5.68 0.86
N VAL A 76 16.59 -4.42 1.27
CA VAL A 76 17.32 -4.05 2.49
C VAL A 76 16.55 -4.46 3.74
N LEU A 77 15.22 -4.28 3.76
CA LEU A 77 14.41 -4.67 4.90
C LEU A 77 14.41 -6.19 5.12
N PHE A 78 14.22 -6.99 4.07
CA PHE A 78 14.27 -8.45 4.21
C PHE A 78 15.66 -8.97 4.55
N ALA A 79 16.73 -8.31 4.09
CA ALA A 79 18.10 -8.61 4.54
C ALA A 79 18.28 -8.33 6.04
N ALA A 80 17.75 -7.21 6.55
CA ALA A 80 17.77 -6.91 7.98
C ALA A 80 16.93 -7.90 8.81
N VAL A 81 15.76 -8.33 8.29
CA VAL A 81 14.92 -9.38 8.91
C VAL A 81 15.72 -10.69 9.08
N ALA A 82 16.48 -11.09 8.06
CA ALA A 82 17.34 -12.26 8.11
C ALA A 82 18.52 -12.08 9.09
N GLU A 83 19.26 -10.98 8.97
CA GLU A 83 20.45 -10.68 9.78
C GLU A 83 20.13 -10.63 11.28
N HIS A 84 18.99 -10.05 11.63
CA HIS A 84 18.59 -9.87 13.03
C HIS A 84 17.65 -10.96 13.54
N GLU A 85 17.48 -12.03 12.76
CA GLU A 85 16.64 -13.19 13.14
C GLU A 85 15.24 -12.77 13.62
N VAL A 86 14.60 -11.85 12.87
CA VAL A 86 13.25 -11.37 13.16
C VAL A 86 12.26 -12.54 13.06
N THR A 87 11.35 -12.65 14.02
CA THR A 87 10.36 -13.73 14.08
C THR A 87 8.97 -13.30 13.61
N VAL A 88 8.69 -11.99 13.67
CA VAL A 88 7.38 -11.42 13.29
C VAL A 88 7.59 -10.13 12.51
N MET A 89 6.95 -10.03 11.35
CA MET A 89 6.97 -8.88 10.46
C MET A 89 5.55 -8.57 9.97
N GLU A 90 5.24 -7.29 9.78
CA GLU A 90 4.01 -6.86 9.12
C GLU A 90 4.32 -5.83 8.03
N THR A 91 3.67 -5.98 6.87
CA THR A 91 3.76 -5.03 5.76
C THR A 91 2.52 -5.10 4.86
N VAL A 92 2.55 -4.40 3.71
CA VAL A 92 1.44 -4.35 2.75
C VAL A 92 1.70 -5.25 1.54
N PRO A 93 0.66 -5.79 0.86
CA PRO A 93 0.80 -6.64 -0.32
C PRO A 93 1.69 -6.06 -1.42
N SER A 94 1.59 -4.76 -1.68
CA SER A 94 2.41 -4.08 -2.68
C SER A 94 3.91 -4.11 -2.36
N PHE A 95 4.30 -4.08 -1.08
CA PHE A 95 5.69 -4.22 -0.64
C PHE A 95 6.21 -5.65 -0.82
N VAL A 96 5.38 -6.66 -0.50
CA VAL A 96 5.69 -8.08 -0.73
C VAL A 96 5.92 -8.33 -2.22
N ARG A 97 5.04 -7.82 -3.07
CA ARG A 97 5.17 -7.92 -4.53
C ARG A 97 6.49 -7.34 -5.01
N ALA A 98 6.87 -6.16 -4.53
CA ALA A 98 8.13 -5.51 -4.91
C ALA A 98 9.35 -6.36 -4.51
N ALA A 99 9.34 -6.99 -3.33
CA ALA A 99 10.40 -7.89 -2.90
C ALA A 99 10.49 -9.11 -3.82
N LEU A 100 9.36 -9.79 -4.06
CA LEU A 100 9.31 -10.98 -4.92
C LEU A 100 9.74 -10.66 -6.36
N ASP A 101 9.34 -9.51 -6.90
CA ASP A 101 9.74 -9.07 -8.25
C ASP A 101 11.26 -8.81 -8.34
N LEU A 102 11.88 -8.26 -7.29
CA LEU A 102 13.33 -8.08 -7.23
C LEU A 102 14.07 -9.42 -7.19
N TRP A 103 13.56 -10.38 -6.42
CA TRP A 103 14.14 -11.73 -6.33
C TRP A 103 13.98 -12.52 -7.63
N ASP A 104 12.83 -12.39 -8.31
CA ASP A 104 12.61 -12.98 -9.63
C ASP A 104 13.53 -12.35 -10.70
N ALA A 105 13.87 -11.07 -10.55
CA ALA A 105 14.82 -10.37 -11.41
C ALA A 105 16.29 -10.69 -11.11
N GLY A 106 16.58 -11.62 -10.19
CA GLY A 106 17.94 -12.10 -9.89
C GLY A 106 18.62 -11.45 -8.69
N THR A 107 17.95 -10.56 -7.94
CA THR A 107 18.44 -10.15 -6.62
C THR A 107 18.37 -11.35 -5.68
N PRO A 108 19.45 -11.69 -4.93
CA PRO A 108 19.41 -12.83 -4.02
C PRO A 108 18.30 -12.67 -2.97
N ALA A 109 17.40 -13.64 -2.89
CA ALA A 109 16.41 -13.72 -1.80
C ALA A 109 17.12 -14.15 -0.51
N PRO A 110 16.90 -13.47 0.63
CA PRO A 110 17.45 -13.93 1.90
C PRO A 110 16.70 -15.17 2.41
N GLU A 111 17.42 -16.07 3.06
CA GLU A 111 16.80 -17.12 3.86
C GLU A 111 16.20 -16.52 5.13
N LEU A 112 14.98 -16.91 5.50
CA LEU A 112 14.25 -16.37 6.64
C LEU A 112 13.86 -17.47 7.67
N PRO A 113 14.81 -18.28 8.15
CA PRO A 113 14.48 -19.44 9.00
C PRO A 113 13.87 -19.06 10.35
N SER A 114 14.07 -17.84 10.81
CA SER A 114 13.52 -17.35 12.08
C SER A 114 12.13 -16.74 11.94
N LEU A 115 11.72 -16.35 10.71
CA LEU A 115 10.44 -15.67 10.49
C LEU A 115 9.28 -16.67 10.63
N ARG A 116 8.53 -16.55 11.73
CA ARG A 116 7.37 -17.40 12.04
C ARG A 116 6.08 -16.84 11.46
N TRP A 117 5.90 -15.52 11.60
CA TRP A 117 4.68 -14.82 11.24
C TRP A 117 4.97 -13.66 10.29
N PHE A 118 4.33 -13.70 9.15
CA PHE A 118 4.35 -12.61 8.21
C PHE A 118 2.92 -12.09 8.01
N ILE A 119 2.62 -10.94 8.62
CA ILE A 119 1.30 -10.31 8.56
C ILE A 119 1.26 -9.40 7.34
N VAL A 120 0.20 -9.50 6.57
CA VAL A 120 -0.04 -8.68 5.39
C VAL A 120 -1.37 -7.97 5.54
N ASN A 121 -1.34 -6.64 5.56
CA ASN A 121 -2.49 -5.79 5.87
C ASN A 121 -2.57 -4.57 4.93
N GLY A 122 -3.68 -3.86 4.97
CA GLY A 122 -3.83 -2.54 4.36
C GLY A 122 -4.26 -2.52 2.88
N GLU A 123 -4.15 -3.64 2.17
CA GLU A 123 -4.57 -3.80 0.77
C GLU A 123 -5.20 -5.18 0.58
N VAL A 124 -5.87 -5.38 -0.57
CA VAL A 124 -6.33 -6.73 -0.94
C VAL A 124 -5.13 -7.63 -1.20
N LEU A 125 -5.05 -8.76 -0.53
CA LEU A 125 -3.99 -9.76 -0.69
C LEU A 125 -4.32 -10.69 -1.88
N PRO A 126 -3.56 -10.63 -2.97
CA PRO A 126 -3.78 -11.50 -4.12
C PRO A 126 -3.31 -12.93 -3.87
N PRO A 127 -4.08 -13.96 -4.29
CA PRO A 127 -3.70 -15.36 -4.10
C PRO A 127 -2.33 -15.70 -4.68
N GLU A 128 -2.04 -15.23 -5.89
CA GLU A 128 -0.76 -15.48 -6.56
C GLU A 128 0.46 -14.94 -5.80
N LEU A 129 0.24 -13.90 -4.98
CA LEU A 129 1.30 -13.36 -4.13
C LEU A 129 1.63 -14.30 -2.97
N CYS A 130 0.60 -14.95 -2.41
CA CYS A 130 0.76 -15.95 -1.35
C CYS A 130 1.48 -17.19 -1.88
N GLU A 131 1.12 -17.66 -3.07
CA GLU A 131 1.76 -18.80 -3.73
C GLU A 131 3.25 -18.52 -3.96
N ARG A 132 3.59 -17.39 -4.59
CA ARG A 132 4.98 -16.95 -4.80
C ARG A 132 5.77 -16.81 -3.49
N TRP A 133 5.11 -16.38 -2.41
CA TRP A 133 5.73 -16.32 -1.08
C TRP A 133 6.07 -17.70 -0.55
N TYR A 134 5.10 -18.61 -0.56
CA TYR A 134 5.27 -19.96 -0.02
C TYR A 134 6.23 -20.83 -0.85
N ASP A 135 6.38 -20.56 -2.14
CA ASP A 135 7.40 -21.22 -2.98
C ASP A 135 8.82 -20.94 -2.47
N ARG A 136 9.06 -19.80 -1.81
CA ARG A 136 10.37 -19.38 -1.30
C ARG A 136 10.52 -19.56 0.21
N HIS A 137 9.49 -19.24 0.95
CA HIS A 137 9.49 -19.18 2.41
C HIS A 137 8.35 -20.04 2.97
N PRO A 138 8.40 -21.37 2.78
CA PRO A 138 7.29 -22.25 3.15
C PRO A 138 7.01 -22.29 4.65
N ASP A 139 7.97 -21.96 5.50
CA ASP A 139 7.85 -22.05 6.95
C ASP A 139 7.40 -20.71 7.60
N ALA A 140 7.41 -19.61 6.85
CA ALA A 140 6.93 -18.32 7.32
C ALA A 140 5.42 -18.20 7.08
N ALA A 141 4.61 -18.38 8.13
CA ALA A 141 3.15 -18.37 8.03
C ALA A 141 2.61 -16.98 7.65
N LEU A 142 1.73 -16.92 6.64
CA LEU A 142 1.07 -15.69 6.24
C LEU A 142 -0.21 -15.47 7.03
N VAL A 143 -0.39 -14.23 7.51
CA VAL A 143 -1.64 -13.77 8.12
C VAL A 143 -2.18 -12.61 7.29
N ASN A 144 -3.36 -12.79 6.70
CA ASN A 144 -4.09 -11.71 6.05
C ASN A 144 -4.91 -10.97 7.10
N ALA A 145 -4.59 -9.71 7.36
CA ALA A 145 -5.25 -8.91 8.38
C ALA A 145 -6.10 -7.80 7.74
N TYR A 146 -7.19 -7.46 8.41
CA TYR A 146 -8.02 -6.32 8.03
C TYR A 146 -8.37 -5.51 9.27
N GLY A 147 -8.20 -4.19 9.16
CA GLY A 147 -8.53 -3.28 10.24
C GLY A 147 -8.63 -1.82 9.83
N LEU A 148 -9.00 -1.00 10.82
CA LEU A 148 -9.21 0.44 10.68
C LEU A 148 -8.76 1.15 11.96
N THR A 149 -8.09 2.27 11.81
CA THR A 149 -7.64 3.11 12.94
C THR A 149 -8.79 3.47 13.89
N GLU A 150 -9.97 3.73 13.33
CA GLU A 150 -11.21 4.04 14.06
C GLU A 150 -11.68 2.91 14.99
N CYS A 151 -11.17 1.70 14.76
CA CYS A 151 -11.48 0.49 15.54
C CYS A 151 -10.24 -0.14 16.19
N SER A 152 -9.23 0.68 16.49
CA SER A 152 -8.01 0.32 17.22
C SER A 152 -7.12 -0.67 16.45
N ASP A 153 -6.86 -0.40 15.16
CA ASP A 153 -5.98 -1.16 14.27
C ASP A 153 -6.67 -2.42 13.69
N ASP A 154 -6.05 -3.62 13.73
CA ASP A 154 -6.66 -4.82 13.16
C ASP A 154 -7.95 -5.24 13.87
N ASN A 155 -8.87 -5.73 13.07
CA ASN A 155 -10.17 -6.22 13.55
C ASN A 155 -10.41 -7.69 13.19
N THR A 156 -9.67 -8.21 12.19
CA THR A 156 -9.71 -9.63 11.82
C THR A 156 -8.34 -10.15 11.45
N HIS A 157 -8.14 -11.47 11.65
CA HIS A 157 -6.98 -12.21 11.16
C HIS A 157 -7.43 -13.48 10.44
N ALA A 158 -6.84 -13.75 9.27
CA ALA A 158 -6.95 -15.02 8.55
C ALA A 158 -5.57 -15.64 8.40
N LEU A 159 -5.36 -16.85 8.91
CA LEU A 159 -4.19 -17.64 8.58
C LEU A 159 -4.33 -18.16 7.15
N ILE A 160 -3.42 -17.76 6.29
CA ILE A 160 -3.34 -18.28 4.93
C ILE A 160 -2.41 -19.48 4.94
N THR A 161 -2.91 -20.64 4.54
CA THR A 161 -2.13 -21.87 4.48
C THR A 161 -1.36 -21.97 3.14
N ARG A 162 -0.43 -22.92 3.06
CA ARG A 162 0.30 -23.21 1.80
C ARG A 162 -0.62 -23.67 0.67
N ASP A 163 -1.71 -24.37 1.00
CA ASP A 163 -2.77 -24.65 0.04
C ASP A 163 -3.68 -23.42 -0.11
N VAL A 164 -3.16 -22.44 -0.85
CA VAL A 164 -3.83 -21.17 -1.10
C VAL A 164 -5.14 -21.38 -1.84
N GLN A 165 -5.15 -22.30 -2.81
CA GLN A 165 -6.30 -22.58 -3.67
C GLN A 165 -7.47 -23.15 -2.88
N ALA A 166 -7.22 -24.01 -1.88
CA ALA A 166 -8.26 -24.56 -1.02
C ALA A 166 -8.99 -23.50 -0.17
N GLN A 167 -8.38 -22.33 0.02
CA GLN A 167 -8.98 -21.24 0.81
C GLN A 167 -9.73 -20.21 -0.04
N LEU A 168 -9.69 -20.35 -1.38
CA LEU A 168 -10.39 -19.41 -2.25
C LEU A 168 -11.89 -19.63 -2.26
N GLU A 169 -12.63 -18.57 -2.09
CA GLU A 169 -14.04 -18.51 -2.38
C GLU A 169 -14.30 -17.38 -3.38
N GLN A 170 -14.85 -17.74 -4.56
CA GLN A 170 -15.04 -16.81 -5.68
C GLN A 170 -13.73 -16.05 -6.06
N GLY A 171 -12.57 -16.74 -6.02
CA GLY A 171 -11.26 -16.17 -6.36
C GLY A 171 -10.67 -15.20 -5.30
N ARG A 172 -11.21 -15.20 -4.07
CA ARG A 172 -10.78 -14.31 -2.99
C ARG A 172 -10.27 -15.10 -1.78
N LEU A 173 -9.23 -14.57 -1.15
CA LEU A 173 -8.78 -15.02 0.16
C LEU A 173 -9.62 -14.37 1.26
N PRO A 174 -9.86 -15.07 2.38
CA PRO A 174 -10.55 -14.48 3.52
C PRO A 174 -9.69 -13.39 4.17
N VAL A 175 -10.36 -12.42 4.80
CA VAL A 175 -9.71 -11.50 5.74
C VAL A 175 -9.89 -11.94 7.20
N GLY A 176 -10.52 -13.07 7.43
CA GLY A 176 -10.52 -13.80 8.69
C GLY A 176 -11.75 -13.61 9.55
N ARG A 177 -11.56 -13.92 10.83
CA ARG A 177 -12.58 -13.85 11.88
C ARG A 177 -12.35 -12.63 12.75
N PRO A 178 -13.40 -12.11 13.43
CA PRO A 178 -13.23 -10.99 14.35
C PRO A 178 -12.23 -11.31 15.46
N LEU A 179 -11.36 -10.35 15.76
CA LEU A 179 -10.51 -10.42 16.93
C LEU A 179 -11.35 -10.47 18.21
N ARG A 180 -10.78 -11.04 19.26
CA ARG A 180 -11.42 -11.15 20.57
C ARG A 180 -12.06 -9.83 21.01
N ASN A 181 -13.29 -9.91 21.54
CA ASN A 181 -14.11 -8.79 22.02
C ASN A 181 -14.55 -7.79 20.93
N ASN A 182 -14.32 -8.07 19.64
CA ASN A 182 -14.92 -7.36 18.52
C ASN A 182 -16.08 -8.19 17.95
N ARG A 183 -17.05 -7.51 17.37
CA ARG A 183 -18.17 -8.09 16.63
C ARG A 183 -18.20 -7.45 15.25
N LEU A 184 -18.48 -8.25 14.23
CA LEU A 184 -18.65 -7.80 12.86
C LEU A 184 -20.08 -8.06 12.44
N TYR A 185 -20.72 -7.04 11.87
CA TYR A 185 -22.04 -7.16 11.30
C TYR A 185 -21.99 -6.83 9.82
N ILE A 186 -22.65 -7.62 9.02
CA ILE A 186 -22.87 -7.34 7.60
C ILE A 186 -24.34 -7.00 7.45
N LEU A 187 -24.61 -5.73 7.13
CA LEU A 187 -25.94 -5.16 7.17
C LEU A 187 -26.40 -4.65 5.81
N ASP A 188 -27.69 -4.70 5.59
CA ASP A 188 -28.35 -4.05 4.47
C ASP A 188 -28.55 -2.53 4.73
N PRO A 189 -29.09 -1.76 3.76
CA PRO A 189 -29.38 -0.33 3.94
C PRO A 189 -30.35 0.00 5.07
N SER A 190 -31.18 -0.94 5.51
CA SER A 190 -32.09 -0.78 6.65
C SER A 190 -31.46 -1.17 8.01
N LEU A 191 -30.16 -1.48 8.01
CA LEU A 191 -29.40 -1.98 9.15
C LEU A 191 -29.86 -3.34 9.67
N ALA A 192 -30.50 -4.16 8.83
CA ALA A 192 -30.80 -5.55 9.15
C ALA A 192 -29.64 -6.47 8.73
N PRO A 193 -29.30 -7.49 9.55
CA PRO A 193 -28.29 -8.46 9.18
C PRO A 193 -28.64 -9.23 7.92
N VAL A 194 -27.69 -9.36 7.00
CA VAL A 194 -27.87 -10.19 5.80
C VAL A 194 -27.48 -11.64 6.09
N PRO A 195 -28.07 -12.64 5.40
CA PRO A 195 -27.68 -14.03 5.53
C PRO A 195 -26.20 -14.27 5.12
N PRO A 196 -25.54 -15.32 5.63
CA PRO A 196 -24.23 -15.74 5.13
C PRO A 196 -24.23 -15.92 3.60
N GLY A 197 -23.13 -15.51 2.96
CA GLY A 197 -22.98 -15.52 1.50
C GLY A 197 -23.56 -14.29 0.78
N VAL A 198 -24.42 -13.49 1.44
CA VAL A 198 -24.99 -12.27 0.86
C VAL A 198 -24.09 -11.06 1.15
N PRO A 199 -23.75 -10.25 0.14
CA PRO A 199 -23.02 -9.00 0.34
C PRO A 199 -23.83 -7.96 1.11
N GLY A 200 -23.14 -7.22 2.00
CA GLY A 200 -23.70 -6.07 2.72
C GLY A 200 -22.60 -5.12 3.16
N GLU A 201 -22.98 -4.01 3.80
CA GLU A 201 -22.01 -3.09 4.40
C GLU A 201 -21.50 -3.67 5.71
N LEU A 202 -20.17 -3.62 5.88
CA LEU A 202 -19.50 -4.06 7.10
C LEU A 202 -19.58 -2.99 8.19
N PHE A 203 -20.01 -3.42 9.37
CA PHE A 203 -19.96 -2.63 10.60
C PHE A 203 -19.10 -3.37 11.65
N ILE A 204 -18.33 -2.61 12.39
CA ILE A 204 -17.47 -3.14 13.46
C ILE A 204 -18.01 -2.64 14.79
N ALA A 205 -18.18 -3.54 15.75
CA ALA A 205 -18.64 -3.25 17.10
C ALA A 205 -17.73 -3.89 18.16
N GLY A 206 -17.91 -3.53 19.39
CA GLY A 206 -17.17 -4.11 20.52
C GLY A 206 -16.06 -3.21 21.07
N THR A 207 -15.08 -3.83 21.72
CA THR A 207 -14.07 -3.14 22.53
C THR A 207 -13.11 -2.28 21.70
N GLY A 208 -12.90 -2.63 20.42
CA GLY A 208 -12.01 -1.91 19.52
C GLY A 208 -12.55 -0.56 19.05
N VAL A 209 -13.88 -0.36 19.06
CA VAL A 209 -14.51 0.85 18.49
C VAL A 209 -14.12 2.08 19.30
N GLY A 210 -13.53 3.06 18.64
CA GLY A 210 -13.07 4.32 19.22
C GLY A 210 -14.21 5.27 19.62
N PRO A 211 -13.90 6.37 20.34
CA PRO A 211 -14.92 7.34 20.78
C PRO A 211 -15.40 8.29 19.65
N GLY A 212 -14.68 8.42 18.55
CA GLY A 212 -15.05 9.31 17.45
C GLY A 212 -13.85 10.00 16.82
N TYR A 213 -14.11 11.07 16.07
CA TYR A 213 -13.09 11.94 15.49
C TYR A 213 -12.90 13.21 16.35
N LEU A 214 -11.64 13.55 16.59
CA LEU A 214 -11.28 14.74 17.39
C LEU A 214 -11.79 16.01 16.71
N ASN A 215 -12.55 16.82 17.45
CA ASN A 215 -13.14 18.09 17.00
C ASN A 215 -14.03 17.97 15.74
N ASP A 216 -14.57 16.78 15.44
CA ASP A 216 -15.48 16.56 14.32
C ASP A 216 -16.71 15.74 14.78
N PRO A 217 -17.63 16.36 15.55
CA PRO A 217 -18.82 15.68 16.06
C PRO A 217 -19.78 15.27 14.97
N ARG A 218 -19.86 16.03 13.87
CA ARG A 218 -20.72 15.70 12.73
C ARG A 218 -20.30 14.35 12.12
N ARG A 219 -19.03 14.21 11.72
CA ARG A 219 -18.52 12.98 11.13
C ARG A 219 -18.51 11.83 12.14
N SER A 220 -18.27 12.13 13.42
CA SER A 220 -18.38 11.14 14.49
C SER A 220 -19.79 10.55 14.55
N SER A 221 -20.85 11.37 14.50
CA SER A 221 -22.23 10.90 14.50
C SER A 221 -22.64 10.16 13.23
N GLU A 222 -22.06 10.49 12.07
CA GLU A 222 -22.31 9.81 10.81
C GLU A 222 -21.67 8.40 10.73
N ARG A 223 -20.55 8.19 11.41
CA ARG A 223 -19.76 6.95 11.31
C ARG A 223 -19.83 6.07 12.56
N TYR A 224 -19.95 6.64 13.76
CA TYR A 224 -20.10 5.90 15.01
C TYR A 224 -21.56 5.90 15.43
N VAL A 225 -22.30 4.97 14.89
CA VAL A 225 -23.77 4.86 15.06
C VAL A 225 -24.12 3.94 16.24
N PRO A 226 -25.33 4.01 16.82
CA PRO A 226 -25.76 3.08 17.85
C PRO A 226 -25.65 1.62 17.38
N ASP A 227 -25.24 0.72 18.27
CA ASP A 227 -25.24 -0.74 18.02
C ASP A 227 -26.58 -1.34 18.49
N PRO A 228 -27.51 -1.64 17.57
CA PRO A 228 -28.84 -2.17 17.94
C PRO A 228 -28.79 -3.64 18.42
N PHE A 229 -27.65 -4.30 18.25
CA PHE A 229 -27.46 -5.70 18.63
C PHE A 229 -26.72 -5.87 19.96
N ALA A 230 -26.28 -4.77 20.55
CA ALA A 230 -25.62 -4.80 21.86
C ALA A 230 -26.62 -4.84 23.01
N THR A 231 -26.24 -5.54 24.06
CA THR A 231 -26.98 -5.54 25.32
C THR A 231 -26.58 -4.37 26.23
N GLU A 232 -25.42 -3.77 25.99
CA GLU A 232 -24.89 -2.67 26.78
C GLU A 232 -25.50 -1.33 26.32
N PRO A 233 -26.12 -0.55 27.22
CA PRO A 233 -26.67 0.76 26.88
C PRO A 233 -25.59 1.71 26.36
N GLY A 234 -25.88 2.42 25.27
CA GLY A 234 -24.94 3.37 24.66
C GLY A 234 -23.82 2.74 23.86
N ALA A 235 -23.84 1.44 23.62
CA ALA A 235 -22.89 0.78 22.74
C ALA A 235 -23.01 1.32 21.31
N ARG A 236 -21.84 1.41 20.64
CA ARG A 236 -21.77 1.92 19.26
C ARG A 236 -21.04 0.94 18.37
N MET A 237 -21.38 1.00 17.10
CA MET A 237 -20.66 0.35 16.01
C MET A 237 -20.12 1.38 15.03
N TYR A 238 -19.01 1.06 14.40
CA TYR A 238 -18.39 1.89 13.38
C TYR A 238 -18.85 1.46 11.99
N ARG A 239 -19.40 2.41 11.23
CA ARG A 239 -19.81 2.23 9.84
C ARG A 239 -18.62 2.37 8.93
N THR A 240 -18.10 1.26 8.37
CA THR A 240 -16.83 1.24 7.65
C THR A 240 -16.91 1.85 6.24
N GLY A 241 -18.05 1.67 5.56
CA GLY A 241 -18.21 1.93 4.14
C GLY A 241 -17.62 0.83 3.26
N ASP A 242 -17.16 -0.27 3.86
CA ASP A 242 -16.65 -1.44 3.16
C ASP A 242 -17.79 -2.42 2.87
N LEU A 243 -17.77 -3.05 1.70
CA LEU A 243 -18.62 -4.18 1.36
C LEU A 243 -17.92 -5.47 1.76
N ALA A 244 -18.67 -6.34 2.40
CA ALA A 244 -18.18 -7.62 2.84
C ALA A 244 -19.25 -8.70 2.74
N ARG A 245 -18.83 -9.95 2.93
CA ARG A 245 -19.70 -11.13 2.96
C ARG A 245 -19.18 -12.09 4.01
N LEU A 246 -20.05 -12.69 4.80
CA LEU A 246 -19.71 -13.76 5.72
C LEU A 246 -19.72 -15.10 4.97
N ARG A 247 -18.61 -15.85 5.03
CA ARG A 247 -18.52 -17.21 4.49
C ARG A 247 -19.27 -18.22 5.35
N ALA A 248 -19.55 -19.40 4.79
CA ALA A 248 -20.14 -20.50 5.53
C ALA A 248 -19.29 -21.00 6.71
N ASP A 249 -17.96 -20.89 6.58
CA ASP A 249 -17.00 -21.21 7.63
C ASP A 249 -16.86 -20.13 8.72
N GLY A 250 -17.59 -19.01 8.59
CA GLY A 250 -17.57 -17.89 9.54
C GLY A 250 -16.40 -16.91 9.36
N GLN A 251 -15.62 -17.03 8.29
CA GLN A 251 -14.63 -16.03 7.91
C GLN A 251 -15.27 -14.92 7.06
N LEU A 252 -14.62 -13.78 6.99
CA LEU A 252 -15.07 -12.61 6.23
C LEU A 252 -14.36 -12.52 4.88
N ASP A 253 -15.12 -12.23 3.83
CA ASP A 253 -14.61 -11.77 2.54
C ASP A 253 -14.75 -10.26 2.44
N PHE A 254 -13.66 -9.59 2.09
CA PHE A 254 -13.69 -8.19 1.70
C PHE A 254 -14.03 -8.07 0.21
N LEU A 255 -15.07 -7.31 -0.13
CA LEU A 255 -15.58 -7.17 -1.50
C LEU A 255 -15.23 -5.83 -2.15
N GLY A 256 -14.69 -4.89 -1.38
CA GLY A 256 -14.34 -3.54 -1.84
C GLY A 256 -15.04 -2.46 -1.03
N ARG A 257 -15.11 -1.24 -1.60
CA ARG A 257 -15.74 -0.09 -0.93
C ARG A 257 -16.99 0.38 -1.68
N GLN A 258 -17.93 0.95 -0.92
CA GLN A 258 -19.09 1.63 -1.48
C GLN A 258 -18.79 3.06 -1.92
N ASP A 259 -17.78 3.68 -1.32
CA ASP A 259 -17.36 5.06 -1.59
C ASP A 259 -16.10 5.10 -2.49
N HIS A 260 -15.64 6.31 -2.80
CA HIS A 260 -14.46 6.54 -3.63
C HIS A 260 -13.13 6.51 -2.85
N GLN A 261 -13.15 6.04 -1.61
CA GLN A 261 -11.94 5.88 -0.83
C GLN A 261 -11.14 4.69 -1.34
N VAL A 262 -9.82 4.84 -1.41
CA VAL A 262 -8.91 3.80 -1.92
C VAL A 262 -7.79 3.54 -0.92
N LYS A 263 -7.19 2.36 -1.02
CA LYS A 263 -5.96 2.02 -0.29
C LYS A 263 -4.85 1.84 -1.30
N ILE A 264 -3.81 2.69 -1.25
CA ILE A 264 -2.65 2.63 -2.15
C ILE A 264 -1.40 2.54 -1.29
N ARG A 265 -0.63 1.47 -1.45
CA ARG A 265 0.56 1.16 -0.64
C ARG A 265 0.27 1.26 0.86
N GLY A 266 -0.83 0.67 1.28
CA GLY A 266 -1.32 0.69 2.66
C GLY A 266 -1.89 2.02 3.13
N ASN A 267 -1.77 3.09 2.35
CA ASN A 267 -2.32 4.39 2.71
C ASN A 267 -3.78 4.48 2.31
N ARG A 268 -4.63 4.84 3.27
CA ARG A 268 -6.05 5.11 3.05
C ARG A 268 -6.20 6.53 2.50
N ILE A 269 -6.72 6.68 1.29
CA ILE A 269 -6.80 7.95 0.56
C ILE A 269 -8.25 8.24 0.18
N GLU A 270 -8.73 9.42 0.60
CA GLU A 270 -9.97 10.00 0.11
C GLU A 270 -9.69 10.73 -1.20
N LEU A 271 -10.19 10.24 -2.32
CA LEU A 271 -9.96 10.91 -3.61
C LEU A 271 -10.44 12.36 -3.59
N GLY A 272 -11.55 12.66 -2.89
CA GLY A 272 -12.07 14.02 -2.74
C GLY A 272 -11.13 14.97 -2.00
N GLU A 273 -10.25 14.48 -1.12
CA GLU A 273 -9.21 15.28 -0.47
C GLU A 273 -8.18 15.76 -1.48
N VAL A 274 -7.72 14.83 -2.33
CA VAL A 274 -6.75 15.14 -3.38
C VAL A 274 -7.38 16.08 -4.43
N GLU A 275 -8.63 15.86 -4.81
CA GLU A 275 -9.37 16.73 -5.72
C GLU A 275 -9.54 18.15 -5.17
N THR A 276 -9.81 18.28 -3.87
CA THR A 276 -9.93 19.59 -3.21
C THR A 276 -8.59 20.33 -3.22
N ALA A 277 -7.50 19.63 -2.92
CA ALA A 277 -6.16 20.20 -2.96
C ALA A 277 -5.75 20.61 -4.39
N LEU A 278 -6.09 19.80 -5.40
CA LEU A 278 -5.86 20.11 -6.81
C LEU A 278 -6.61 21.39 -7.21
N ARG A 279 -7.90 21.53 -6.90
CA ARG A 279 -8.69 22.72 -7.22
C ARG A 279 -8.20 23.97 -6.49
N ALA A 280 -7.54 23.82 -5.35
CA ALA A 280 -6.94 24.93 -4.61
C ALA A 280 -5.59 25.38 -5.18
N ALA A 281 -4.96 24.60 -6.05
CA ALA A 281 -3.70 24.94 -6.67
C ALA A 281 -3.86 26.07 -7.68
N PRO A 282 -2.96 27.07 -7.69
CA PRO A 282 -3.05 28.21 -8.60
C PRO A 282 -3.08 27.77 -10.06
N GLY A 283 -3.96 28.35 -10.86
CA GLY A 283 -4.09 28.04 -12.30
C GLY A 283 -4.85 26.77 -12.64
N VAL A 284 -5.31 26.00 -11.68
CA VAL A 284 -6.23 24.86 -11.87
C VAL A 284 -7.67 25.37 -11.91
N GLY A 285 -8.42 24.98 -12.94
CA GLY A 285 -9.84 25.31 -13.07
C GLY A 285 -10.72 24.29 -12.35
N ASP A 286 -10.63 23.03 -12.75
CA ASP A 286 -11.31 21.90 -12.10
C ASP A 286 -10.42 20.65 -12.12
N ALA A 287 -10.71 19.69 -11.26
CA ALA A 287 -9.91 18.50 -11.13
C ALA A 287 -10.75 17.27 -10.72
N VAL A 288 -10.36 16.11 -11.24
CA VAL A 288 -10.86 14.82 -10.80
C VAL A 288 -9.69 13.85 -10.63
N VAL A 289 -9.75 12.99 -9.62
CA VAL A 289 -8.73 11.98 -9.34
C VAL A 289 -9.28 10.59 -9.58
N ALA A 290 -8.56 9.80 -10.35
CA ALA A 290 -8.85 8.39 -10.58
C ALA A 290 -7.72 7.49 -10.07
N VAL A 291 -8.03 6.21 -9.90
CA VAL A 291 -7.05 5.18 -9.62
C VAL A 291 -6.81 4.37 -10.89
N ASP A 292 -5.56 4.20 -11.21
CA ASP A 292 -5.08 3.38 -12.31
C ASP A 292 -4.06 2.36 -11.82
N ARG A 293 -3.67 1.45 -12.69
CA ARG A 293 -2.58 0.50 -12.44
C ARG A 293 -1.39 0.84 -13.30
N ASP A 294 -0.22 0.90 -12.67
CA ASP A 294 1.04 1.05 -13.40
C ASP A 294 1.42 -0.24 -14.16
N GLY A 295 2.53 -0.21 -14.90
CA GLY A 295 3.03 -1.36 -15.65
C GLY A 295 3.43 -2.57 -14.80
N ALA A 296 3.52 -2.41 -13.48
CA ALA A 296 3.70 -3.48 -12.50
C ALA A 296 2.38 -3.98 -11.91
N GLY A 297 1.24 -3.45 -12.39
CA GLY A 297 -0.09 -3.76 -11.88
C GLY A 297 -0.40 -3.14 -10.51
N GLN A 298 0.44 -2.22 -10.01
CA GLN A 298 0.23 -1.53 -8.74
C GLN A 298 -0.71 -0.33 -8.91
N GLN A 299 -1.55 -0.10 -7.91
CA GLN A 299 -2.45 1.05 -7.92
C GLN A 299 -1.68 2.37 -7.76
N ARG A 300 -2.08 3.37 -8.56
CA ARG A 300 -1.57 4.74 -8.51
C ARG A 300 -2.69 5.76 -8.65
N LEU A 301 -2.45 6.97 -8.13
CA LEU A 301 -3.35 8.11 -8.33
C LEU A 301 -3.01 8.83 -9.64
N ILE A 302 -4.06 9.19 -10.37
CA ILE A 302 -3.98 10.05 -11.56
C ILE A 302 -4.89 11.25 -11.34
N GLY A 303 -4.34 12.46 -11.51
CA GLY A 303 -5.10 13.69 -11.50
C GLY A 303 -5.37 14.17 -12.93
N TYR A 304 -6.63 14.27 -13.31
CA TYR A 304 -7.04 14.96 -14.54
C TYR A 304 -7.43 16.39 -14.15
N VAL A 305 -6.82 17.36 -14.80
CA VAL A 305 -6.94 18.78 -14.44
C VAL A 305 -7.28 19.65 -15.63
N THR A 306 -8.06 20.71 -15.42
CA THR A 306 -8.29 21.77 -16.40
C THR A 306 -7.64 23.06 -15.93
N GLY A 307 -7.36 23.98 -16.81
CA GLY A 307 -6.76 25.28 -16.46
C GLY A 307 -5.44 25.53 -17.20
N THR A 308 -4.64 26.44 -16.66
CA THR A 308 -3.40 26.90 -17.30
C THR A 308 -2.13 26.45 -16.58
N ALA A 309 -2.27 25.89 -15.36
CA ALA A 309 -1.13 25.42 -14.59
C ALA A 309 -0.47 24.19 -15.22
N THR A 310 0.83 24.15 -15.20
CA THR A 310 1.63 22.99 -15.63
C THR A 310 1.61 21.89 -14.56
N PRO A 311 1.82 20.61 -14.94
CA PRO A 311 1.94 19.51 -13.99
C PRO A 311 2.96 19.75 -12.89
N ASP A 312 4.09 20.41 -13.18
CA ASP A 312 5.16 20.68 -12.21
C ASP A 312 4.75 21.76 -11.20
N GLU A 313 4.09 22.83 -11.65
CA GLU A 313 3.53 23.85 -10.75
C GLU A 313 2.49 23.26 -9.81
N ILE A 314 1.60 22.41 -10.34
CA ILE A 314 0.59 21.71 -9.54
C ILE A 314 1.28 20.79 -8.53
N ARG A 315 2.24 20.00 -8.94
CA ARG A 315 2.99 19.08 -8.06
C ARG A 315 3.71 19.84 -6.92
N ALA A 316 4.33 20.97 -7.25
CA ALA A 316 4.98 21.80 -6.26
C ALA A 316 3.98 22.35 -5.22
N ALA A 317 2.81 22.81 -5.67
CA ALA A 317 1.75 23.29 -4.77
C ALA A 317 1.18 22.17 -3.87
N LEU A 318 0.90 20.99 -4.45
CA LEU A 318 0.39 19.84 -3.69
C LEU A 318 1.39 19.35 -2.63
N SER A 319 2.69 19.36 -2.93
CA SER A 319 3.74 18.89 -2.02
C SER A 319 3.86 19.72 -0.74
N GLN A 320 3.31 20.93 -0.73
CA GLN A 320 3.24 21.79 0.46
C GLN A 320 2.03 21.49 1.36
N THR A 321 0.98 20.87 0.81
CA THR A 321 -0.30 20.69 1.48
C THR A 321 -0.66 19.23 1.73
N LEU A 322 -0.18 18.32 0.88
CA LEU A 322 -0.47 16.89 0.97
C LEU A 322 0.78 16.07 1.29
N PRO A 323 0.62 14.96 2.03
CA PRO A 323 1.66 13.95 2.12
C PRO A 323 2.02 13.39 0.73
N ASN A 324 3.27 13.01 0.52
CA ASN A 324 3.75 12.53 -0.79
C ASN A 324 2.96 11.35 -1.37
N TYR A 325 2.40 10.48 -0.53
CA TYR A 325 1.60 9.33 -0.97
C TYR A 325 0.22 9.73 -1.51
N MET A 326 -0.23 10.97 -1.27
CA MET A 326 -1.49 11.53 -1.79
C MET A 326 -1.29 12.38 -3.05
N VAL A 327 -0.06 12.73 -3.39
CA VAL A 327 0.24 13.46 -4.62
C VAL A 327 0.07 12.52 -5.82
N PRO A 328 -0.80 12.84 -6.80
CA PRO A 328 -0.97 12.02 -7.99
C PRO A 328 0.35 11.79 -8.71
N SER A 329 0.63 10.54 -9.05
CA SER A 329 1.84 10.18 -9.80
C SER A 329 1.81 10.69 -11.25
N LEU A 330 0.60 10.81 -11.82
CA LEU A 330 0.38 11.46 -13.10
C LEU A 330 -0.59 12.63 -12.94
N LEU A 331 -0.28 13.73 -13.61
CA LEU A 331 -1.14 14.91 -13.75
C LEU A 331 -1.37 15.15 -15.23
N LEU A 332 -2.61 14.97 -15.67
CA LEU A 332 -3.00 14.97 -17.08
C LEU A 332 -3.88 16.18 -17.37
N PRO A 333 -3.36 17.20 -18.07
CA PRO A 333 -4.15 18.35 -18.50
C PRO A 333 -5.21 17.94 -19.52
N LEU A 334 -6.43 18.41 -19.31
CA LEU A 334 -7.56 18.25 -20.24
C LEU A 334 -8.15 19.62 -20.58
N PRO A 335 -8.66 19.82 -21.82
CA PRO A 335 -9.37 21.04 -22.17
C PRO A 335 -10.67 21.19 -21.37
N ALA A 336 -11.33 20.07 -21.06
CA ALA A 336 -12.53 20.02 -20.21
C ALA A 336 -12.65 18.61 -19.60
N LEU A 337 -13.24 18.51 -18.40
CA LEU A 337 -13.62 17.22 -17.80
C LEU A 337 -14.88 16.69 -18.49
N PRO A 338 -14.95 15.37 -18.80
CA PRO A 338 -16.17 14.77 -19.32
C PRO A 338 -17.28 14.81 -18.28
N LEU A 339 -18.48 15.20 -18.71
CA LEU A 339 -19.65 15.31 -17.84
C LEU A 339 -20.76 14.34 -18.27
N THR A 340 -21.46 13.80 -17.32
CA THR A 340 -22.70 13.07 -17.53
C THR A 340 -23.81 14.02 -17.98
N THR A 341 -24.93 13.49 -18.47
CA THR A 341 -26.13 14.28 -18.83
C THR A 341 -26.66 15.16 -17.70
N ASN A 342 -26.35 14.81 -16.45
CA ASN A 342 -26.77 15.55 -15.25
C ASN A 342 -25.68 16.56 -14.76
N GLY A 343 -24.65 16.83 -15.56
CA GLY A 343 -23.60 17.79 -15.23
C GLY A 343 -22.58 17.33 -14.17
N LYS A 344 -22.56 16.05 -13.82
CA LYS A 344 -21.53 15.45 -12.93
C LYS A 344 -20.38 14.91 -13.74
N VAL A 345 -19.17 14.90 -13.18
CA VAL A 345 -18.00 14.30 -13.84
C VAL A 345 -18.25 12.82 -14.16
N ASP A 346 -18.12 12.47 -15.43
CA ASP A 346 -18.18 11.08 -15.90
C ASP A 346 -16.80 10.43 -15.79
N ARG A 347 -16.54 9.76 -14.67
CA ARG A 347 -15.26 9.07 -14.41
C ARG A 347 -15.00 7.92 -15.39
N LYS A 348 -16.04 7.35 -16.02
CA LYS A 348 -15.89 6.27 -16.99
C LYS A 348 -15.46 6.76 -18.37
N ALA A 349 -15.78 8.02 -18.66
CA ALA A 349 -15.41 8.68 -19.91
C ALA A 349 -14.05 9.41 -19.84
N LEU A 350 -13.33 9.30 -18.71
CA LEU A 350 -11.97 9.84 -18.61
C LEU A 350 -11.05 9.10 -19.59
N PRO A 351 -10.17 9.82 -20.30
CA PRO A 351 -9.28 9.21 -21.27
C PRO A 351 -8.25 8.30 -20.58
N ASP A 352 -7.86 7.25 -21.28
CA ASP A 352 -6.79 6.36 -20.85
C ASP A 352 -5.49 7.16 -20.67
N PRO A 353 -4.85 7.09 -19.48
CA PRO A 353 -3.57 7.74 -19.22
C PRO A 353 -2.50 7.44 -20.27
N ALA A 354 -2.41 6.21 -20.73
CA ALA A 354 -1.45 5.79 -21.75
C ALA A 354 -1.62 6.53 -23.09
N SER A 355 -2.84 6.99 -23.39
CA SER A 355 -3.11 7.76 -24.60
C SER A 355 -2.65 9.22 -24.52
N LEU A 356 -2.51 9.77 -23.31
CA LEU A 356 -2.15 11.16 -23.04
C LEU A 356 -0.66 11.35 -22.72
N THR A 357 0.05 10.28 -22.35
CA THR A 357 1.47 10.32 -21.98
C THR A 357 2.43 10.03 -23.12
N ARG A 358 1.96 10.09 -24.38
CA ARG A 358 2.83 9.92 -25.54
C ARG A 358 3.85 11.06 -25.61
N SER A 359 5.14 10.72 -25.54
CA SER A 359 6.21 11.66 -25.77
C SER A 359 6.29 12.01 -27.27
N ALA A 360 6.25 13.31 -27.56
CA ALA A 360 6.58 13.85 -28.88
C ALA A 360 8.08 14.17 -29.00
N GLY A 361 8.93 13.50 -28.22
CA GLY A 361 10.36 13.78 -28.11
C GLY A 361 11.21 13.31 -29.29
N ARG A 362 12.50 13.61 -29.26
CA ARG A 362 13.49 13.13 -30.20
C ARG A 362 13.62 11.61 -30.21
N ALA A 363 14.07 11.03 -31.31
CA ALA A 363 14.44 9.62 -31.34
C ALA A 363 15.69 9.34 -30.44
N PRO A 364 15.84 8.15 -29.86
CA PRO A 364 17.04 7.74 -29.13
C PRO A 364 18.30 7.84 -30.02
N SER A 365 19.40 8.37 -29.48
CA SER A 365 20.66 8.62 -30.17
C SER A 365 21.51 7.38 -30.42
N GLY A 366 21.10 6.20 -29.90
CA GLY A 366 21.83 4.94 -30.10
C GLY A 366 21.24 3.79 -29.32
N PRO A 367 21.78 2.56 -29.49
CA PRO A 367 21.21 1.34 -28.90
C PRO A 367 21.23 1.34 -27.38
N GLY A 368 22.16 2.02 -26.73
CA GLY A 368 22.22 2.13 -25.28
C GLY A 368 21.10 3.02 -24.72
N GLU A 369 20.85 4.16 -25.33
CA GLU A 369 19.75 5.06 -24.97
C GLU A 369 18.39 4.42 -25.27
N GLN A 370 18.26 3.72 -26.43
CA GLN A 370 17.06 2.97 -26.76
C GLN A 370 16.73 1.92 -25.68
N LYS A 371 17.73 1.16 -25.24
CA LYS A 371 17.55 0.14 -24.20
C LYS A 371 17.05 0.74 -22.87
N VAL A 372 17.55 1.91 -22.49
CA VAL A 372 17.09 2.62 -21.30
C VAL A 372 15.66 3.12 -21.49
N CYS A 373 15.31 3.64 -22.66
CA CYS A 373 13.93 4.02 -23.01
C CYS A 373 12.97 2.81 -22.88
N ASP A 374 13.36 1.65 -23.42
CA ASP A 374 12.55 0.43 -23.35
C ASP A 374 12.33 -0.01 -21.88
N LEU A 375 13.37 0.11 -21.05
CA LEU A 375 13.27 -0.19 -19.62
C LEU A 375 12.37 0.79 -18.87
N PHE A 376 12.45 2.08 -19.18
CA PHE A 376 11.54 3.10 -18.64
C PHE A 376 10.10 2.79 -19.01
N ALA A 377 9.83 2.56 -20.30
CA ALA A 377 8.49 2.21 -20.79
C ALA A 377 7.93 0.98 -20.07
N ALA A 378 8.71 -0.09 -20.00
CA ALA A 378 8.31 -1.33 -19.36
C ALA A 378 8.04 -1.17 -17.85
N VAL A 379 8.85 -0.37 -17.14
CA VAL A 379 8.69 -0.15 -15.68
C VAL A 379 7.54 0.80 -15.40
N LEU A 380 7.36 1.84 -16.21
CA LEU A 380 6.29 2.83 -16.04
C LEU A 380 4.94 2.37 -16.60
N GLY A 381 4.92 1.29 -17.41
CA GLY A 381 3.71 0.81 -18.08
C GLY A 381 3.26 1.72 -19.22
N LEU A 382 4.22 2.34 -19.88
CA LEU A 382 3.99 3.19 -21.06
C LEU A 382 4.13 2.35 -22.33
N SER A 383 3.45 2.76 -23.40
CA SER A 383 3.64 2.17 -24.72
C SER A 383 5.04 2.44 -25.28
N GLU A 384 5.58 3.62 -24.99
CA GLU A 384 6.90 4.09 -25.39
C GLU A 384 7.40 5.11 -24.36
N ALA A 385 8.71 5.24 -24.19
CA ALA A 385 9.35 6.32 -23.44
C ALA A 385 10.40 6.99 -24.33
N GLY A 386 10.38 8.31 -24.36
CA GLY A 386 11.36 9.13 -25.08
C GLY A 386 12.64 9.33 -24.27
N PRO A 387 13.76 9.71 -24.93
CA PRO A 387 15.03 9.95 -24.24
C PRO A 387 14.99 11.03 -23.17
N ASP A 388 14.13 12.01 -23.33
CA ASP A 388 14.04 13.19 -22.47
C ASP A 388 12.86 13.10 -21.48
N ASP A 389 12.15 11.96 -21.43
CA ASP A 389 11.04 11.74 -20.50
C ASP A 389 11.54 11.60 -19.08
N ASP A 390 11.03 12.45 -18.18
CA ASP A 390 11.35 12.38 -16.77
C ASP A 390 10.59 11.22 -16.11
N PHE A 391 11.34 10.33 -15.45
CA PHE A 391 10.79 9.15 -14.76
C PHE A 391 9.66 9.49 -13.79
N PHE A 392 9.86 10.53 -13.00
CA PHE A 392 8.90 10.91 -11.97
C PHE A 392 7.70 11.68 -12.53
N ALA A 393 7.93 12.48 -13.59
CA ALA A 393 6.86 13.15 -14.32
C ALA A 393 5.91 12.16 -15.00
N HIS A 394 6.44 11.01 -15.44
CA HIS A 394 5.66 9.92 -16.05
C HIS A 394 5.13 8.88 -15.03
N GLY A 395 5.07 9.24 -13.77
CA GLY A 395 4.46 8.42 -12.72
C GLY A 395 5.41 7.48 -11.99
N GLY A 396 6.70 7.61 -12.22
CA GLY A 396 7.72 6.90 -11.45
C GLY A 396 7.69 7.28 -9.96
N HIS A 397 7.95 6.31 -9.11
CA HIS A 397 8.01 6.48 -7.65
C HIS A 397 9.08 5.55 -7.06
N SER A 398 9.35 5.64 -5.76
CA SER A 398 10.46 4.93 -5.11
C SER A 398 10.50 3.42 -5.40
N LEU A 399 9.35 2.72 -5.39
CA LEU A 399 9.31 1.29 -5.70
C LEU A 399 9.62 1.00 -7.18
N LEU A 400 9.08 1.81 -8.11
CA LEU A 400 9.42 1.69 -9.53
C LEU A 400 10.87 2.09 -9.78
N ALA A 401 11.41 3.07 -9.04
CA ALA A 401 12.81 3.45 -9.07
C ALA A 401 13.72 2.28 -8.65
N THR A 402 13.38 1.58 -7.58
CA THR A 402 14.09 0.36 -7.13
C THR A 402 14.03 -0.73 -8.21
N ARG A 403 12.87 -0.94 -8.82
CA ARG A 403 12.70 -1.91 -9.91
C ARG A 403 13.51 -1.52 -11.15
N LEU A 404 13.49 -0.24 -11.54
CA LEU A 404 14.26 0.25 -12.68
C LEU A 404 15.76 0.08 -12.45
N THR A 405 16.29 0.50 -11.29
CA THR A 405 17.71 0.34 -10.95
C THR A 405 18.13 -1.13 -10.88
N GLY A 406 17.25 -2.01 -10.38
CA GLY A 406 17.44 -3.46 -10.41
C GLY A 406 17.57 -4.02 -11.83
N ARG A 407 16.65 -3.64 -12.72
CA ARG A 407 16.69 -4.05 -14.13
C ARG A 407 17.88 -3.47 -14.90
N LEU A 408 18.23 -2.20 -14.68
CA LEU A 408 19.42 -1.57 -15.27
C LEU A 408 20.69 -2.33 -14.85
N ARG A 409 20.77 -2.76 -13.59
CA ARG A 409 21.87 -3.59 -13.10
C ARG A 409 21.93 -4.94 -13.82
N THR A 410 20.81 -5.64 -13.90
CA THR A 410 20.75 -7.00 -14.47
C THR A 410 20.95 -6.99 -15.98
N GLU A 411 20.33 -6.04 -16.71
CA GLU A 411 20.31 -6.04 -18.17
C GLU A 411 21.47 -5.26 -18.80
N LEU A 412 22.02 -4.25 -18.09
CA LEU A 412 23.08 -3.37 -18.60
C LEU A 412 24.38 -3.44 -17.75
N GLY A 413 24.40 -4.25 -16.68
CA GLY A 413 25.55 -4.34 -15.78
C GLY A 413 25.85 -3.04 -15.01
N ALA A 414 24.85 -2.18 -14.83
CA ALA A 414 25.00 -0.83 -14.32
C ALA A 414 24.73 -0.77 -12.82
N GLU A 415 25.68 -0.29 -12.02
CA GLU A 415 25.42 0.03 -10.61
C GLU A 415 24.91 1.46 -10.48
N LEU A 416 23.59 1.63 -10.56
CA LEU A 416 22.89 2.88 -10.30
C LEU A 416 22.12 2.78 -8.97
N THR A 417 22.20 3.83 -8.18
CA THR A 417 21.41 3.98 -6.96
C THR A 417 20.11 4.71 -7.26
N ILE A 418 19.14 4.59 -6.35
CA ILE A 418 17.89 5.36 -6.43
C ILE A 418 18.19 6.87 -6.43
N ARG A 419 19.23 7.29 -5.71
CA ARG A 419 19.67 8.68 -5.68
C ARG A 419 20.13 9.16 -7.06
N ASP A 420 20.87 8.32 -7.79
CA ASP A 420 21.32 8.63 -9.14
C ASP A 420 20.14 8.88 -10.10
N LEU A 421 19.06 8.11 -9.94
CA LEU A 421 17.83 8.31 -10.72
C LEU A 421 17.11 9.61 -10.34
N PHE A 422 17.18 10.04 -9.07
CA PHE A 422 16.66 11.36 -8.69
C PHE A 422 17.47 12.52 -9.26
N GLU A 423 18.79 12.36 -9.36
CA GLU A 423 19.69 13.38 -9.92
C GLU A 423 19.61 13.44 -11.46
N THR A 424 19.30 12.32 -12.11
CA THR A 424 19.23 12.19 -13.59
C THR A 424 18.02 11.32 -13.98
N PRO A 425 16.78 11.89 -13.92
CA PRO A 425 15.58 11.09 -14.06
C PRO A 425 15.15 10.75 -15.50
N THR A 426 15.99 11.00 -16.48
CA THR A 426 15.66 10.75 -17.89
C THR A 426 16.46 9.61 -18.51
N PRO A 427 15.94 8.87 -19.51
CA PRO A 427 16.68 7.85 -20.23
C PRO A 427 18.01 8.35 -20.80
N ALA A 428 18.04 9.55 -21.39
CA ALA A 428 19.26 10.17 -21.91
C ALA A 428 20.30 10.41 -20.81
N GLY A 429 19.86 10.96 -19.67
CA GLY A 429 20.73 11.21 -18.53
C GLY A 429 21.32 9.94 -17.96
N ILE A 430 20.49 8.90 -17.81
CA ILE A 430 20.94 7.58 -17.37
C ILE A 430 21.91 6.95 -18.39
N ALA A 431 21.61 6.97 -19.67
CA ALA A 431 22.49 6.43 -20.71
C ALA A 431 23.84 7.13 -20.75
N ALA A 432 23.87 8.47 -20.61
CA ALA A 432 25.11 9.25 -20.54
C ALA A 432 25.93 8.88 -19.29
N ARG A 433 25.28 8.69 -18.15
CA ARG A 433 25.93 8.26 -16.89
C ARG A 433 26.51 6.86 -17.02
N LEU A 434 25.79 5.93 -17.66
CA LEU A 434 26.26 4.57 -17.96
C LEU A 434 27.47 4.57 -18.89
N ALA A 435 27.48 5.42 -19.92
CA ALA A 435 28.59 5.55 -20.84
C ALA A 435 29.87 6.13 -20.16
N SER A 436 29.70 6.93 -19.11
CA SER A 436 30.79 7.53 -18.34
C SER A 436 31.25 6.66 -17.14
N ALA A 437 30.45 5.68 -16.74
CA ALA A 437 30.79 4.79 -15.63
C ALA A 437 31.93 3.85 -16.03
N ARG A 438 33.00 3.78 -15.22
CA ARG A 438 34.02 2.73 -15.36
C ARG A 438 33.36 1.37 -15.06
N PRO A 439 33.71 0.30 -15.81
CA PRO A 439 33.21 -1.03 -15.49
C PRO A 439 33.54 -1.36 -14.03
N ALA A 440 32.55 -1.76 -13.27
CA ALA A 440 32.70 -2.13 -11.88
C ALA A 440 33.77 -3.25 -11.75
N PRO A 441 34.67 -3.20 -10.78
CA PRO A 441 35.60 -4.29 -10.53
C PRO A 441 34.78 -5.56 -10.18
N ALA A 442 35.03 -6.65 -10.89
CA ALA A 442 34.38 -7.94 -10.63
C ALA A 442 34.52 -8.27 -9.15
N ARG A 443 33.39 -8.38 -8.44
CA ARG A 443 33.41 -8.80 -7.03
C ARG A 443 34.09 -10.16 -6.94
N PRO A 444 35.10 -10.34 -6.06
CA PRO A 444 35.73 -11.63 -5.87
C PRO A 444 34.65 -12.63 -5.38
N ALA A 445 34.55 -13.77 -6.05
CA ALA A 445 33.68 -14.85 -5.64
C ALA A 445 34.00 -15.23 -4.19
N LEU A 446 32.99 -15.22 -3.31
CA LEU A 446 33.12 -15.69 -1.94
C LEU A 446 33.59 -17.15 -1.96
N ARG A 447 34.88 -17.39 -1.70
CA ARG A 447 35.40 -18.75 -1.47
C ARG A 447 34.95 -19.19 -0.08
N ALA A 448 34.21 -20.27 -0.02
CA ALA A 448 33.90 -20.94 1.23
C ALA A 448 35.18 -21.17 2.02
N ARG A 449 35.26 -20.67 3.24
CA ARG A 449 36.37 -20.91 4.15
C ARG A 449 36.26 -22.35 4.61
N ALA A 450 37.23 -23.21 4.21
CA ALA A 450 37.33 -24.56 4.73
C ALA A 450 37.42 -24.50 6.26
N ARG A 451 36.51 -25.19 6.93
CA ARG A 451 36.61 -25.42 8.38
C ARG A 451 37.75 -26.41 8.62
N ASN A 452 38.77 -25.98 9.33
CA ASN A 452 39.70 -26.84 10.04
C ASN A 452 39.10 -27.20 11.40
#